data_0542d4222dcef31bfc6c5d4d46e2e1ac
#
_entry.id   0542d4222dcef31bfc6c5d4d46e2e1ac
#
_cell.length_a   1.000
_cell.length_b   1.000
_cell.length_c   1.000
_cell.angle_alpha   90.00
_cell.angle_beta   90.00
_cell.angle_gamma   90.00
#
_symmetry.space_group_name_H-M   'P 1'
#
loop_
_entity.id
_entity.type
_entity.pdbx_description
1 polymer ?
#
loop_
_entity_poly.entity_id
_entity_poly.type
_entity_poly.pdbx_seq_one_letter_code
_entity_poly.pdbx_strand_id
1 'polypeptide(L)'
;MDIKRTILIAALAIVSYVMVLKWNDDYGQAALPTQNTAASTVAPGLPDGVPAANNGASADVPSANAESTPAELAPVALSKDLIRVKTDVLELAIDPVGGDIVQLNLPKYPRRQDHPNIPFQLFDNGGERVYLAQSGLTGANGPDARATGRPLYAAEQKSYQMADGQQQLVVDLKFSDNGVNYIKRFSFKRGEYDLNVSYLIDNQSGQAWNGNMFAQLKRDASGDPSSSTATGTATYLGAALWTAGEPYKKVSMKDIDKGSLKENVSGGWVAWLQHYFVTAWIPAKSDNNVVQTRKDSQGNYIIGYTGPTISVPAGGKVETSAMLYAGPKIQSKLKELSPGLELTVDYGFLWFIAQPIFWLLQHIHSLLGNWGWSIIVLTMLIKGLFFPLSAASYRSMARMRAVAPKLAALKERFGDDRQKMSQAMMELYKKEKINPLGGCLPILVQMPVFLALYWVLLESVEMRQAPWMLWITDLSIKDPFFILPIIMGATMFIQQRLNPTPPDPMQAKVMKMMPIIFTFFFLWFPAGLVLYWVVNNCLSISQQWYITRRIEAATKKAAA
;
A
#
# COMPACT_ATOMS: atom_id res chain seq x y z
N MET A 1 -6.25 -21.62 -37.74
CA MET A 1 -6.38 -20.88 -36.45
C MET A 1 -7.28 -19.68 -36.70
N ASP A 2 -8.34 -19.55 -35.91
CA ASP A 2 -9.28 -18.41 -36.04
C ASP A 2 -8.55 -17.13 -35.64
N ILE A 3 -8.31 -16.25 -36.58
CA ILE A 3 -7.59 -14.96 -36.37
C ILE A 3 -8.16 -14.22 -35.15
N LYS A 4 -9.48 -14.26 -34.94
CA LYS A 4 -10.13 -13.64 -33.78
C LYS A 4 -9.74 -14.28 -32.44
N ARG A 5 -9.48 -15.59 -32.38
CA ARG A 5 -9.01 -16.29 -31.17
C ARG A 5 -7.56 -16.01 -30.87
N THR A 6 -6.73 -15.96 -31.93
CA THR A 6 -5.31 -15.61 -31.79
C THR A 6 -5.17 -14.16 -31.32
N ILE A 7 -6.01 -13.24 -31.86
CA ILE A 7 -6.05 -11.84 -31.41
C ILE A 7 -6.52 -11.75 -29.95
N LEU A 8 -7.52 -12.51 -29.53
CA LEU A 8 -8.00 -12.49 -28.13
C LEU A 8 -6.99 -13.06 -27.14
N ILE A 9 -6.30 -14.15 -27.49
CA ILE A 9 -5.21 -14.71 -26.68
C ILE A 9 -4.02 -13.77 -26.67
N ALA A 10 -3.67 -13.19 -27.81
CA ALA A 10 -2.61 -12.18 -27.90
C ALA A 10 -2.98 -10.91 -27.10
N ALA A 11 -4.22 -10.43 -27.19
CA ALA A 11 -4.69 -9.30 -26.40
C ALA A 11 -4.68 -9.60 -24.90
N LEU A 12 -5.10 -10.79 -24.48
CA LEU A 12 -5.05 -11.21 -23.07
C LEU A 12 -3.59 -11.34 -22.59
N ALA A 13 -2.70 -11.89 -23.42
CA ALA A 13 -1.27 -11.98 -23.10
C ALA A 13 -0.62 -10.60 -23.04
N ILE A 14 -0.98 -9.70 -23.97
CA ILE A 14 -0.49 -8.32 -23.96
C ILE A 14 -1.00 -7.56 -22.74
N VAL A 15 -2.29 -7.67 -22.40
CA VAL A 15 -2.85 -7.05 -21.20
C VAL A 15 -2.19 -7.60 -19.93
N SER A 16 -2.00 -8.92 -19.83
CA SER A 16 -1.28 -9.54 -18.71
C SER A 16 0.18 -9.09 -18.66
N TYR A 17 0.85 -8.99 -19.81
CA TYR A 17 2.23 -8.53 -19.91
C TYR A 17 2.35 -7.04 -19.56
N VAL A 18 1.46 -6.19 -20.07
CA VAL A 18 1.42 -4.75 -19.72
C VAL A 18 1.10 -4.56 -18.24
N MET A 19 0.22 -5.40 -17.66
CA MET A 19 -0.03 -5.40 -16.22
C MET A 19 1.23 -5.74 -15.41
N VAL A 20 1.97 -6.77 -15.83
CA VAL A 20 3.23 -7.17 -15.17
C VAL A 20 4.31 -6.10 -15.35
N LEU A 21 4.41 -5.47 -16.54
CA LEU A 21 5.35 -4.37 -16.77
C LEU A 21 5.00 -3.15 -15.93
N LYS A 22 3.72 -2.76 -15.93
CA LYS A 22 3.24 -1.63 -15.11
C LYS A 22 3.41 -1.90 -13.61
N TRP A 23 3.15 -3.14 -13.19
CA TRP A 23 3.47 -3.62 -11.85
C TRP A 23 4.95 -3.48 -11.52
N ASN A 24 5.82 -3.95 -12.43
CA ASN A 24 7.27 -3.90 -12.21
C ASN A 24 7.82 -2.47 -12.25
N ASP A 25 7.19 -1.56 -13.00
CA ASP A 25 7.50 -0.13 -12.98
C ASP A 25 7.03 0.53 -11.67
N ASP A 26 5.83 0.20 -11.20
CA ASP A 26 5.24 0.79 -9.99
C ASP A 26 5.85 0.21 -8.70
N TYR A 27 6.29 -1.07 -8.71
CA TYR A 27 6.68 -1.82 -7.51
C TYR A 27 8.03 -2.55 -7.59
N GLY A 28 8.73 -2.51 -8.74
CA GLY A 28 10.02 -3.18 -8.92
C GLY A 28 11.12 -2.57 -8.06
N GLN A 29 11.77 -3.37 -7.21
CA GLN A 29 12.93 -2.95 -6.43
C GLN A 29 14.09 -2.58 -7.35
N ALA A 30 14.74 -1.44 -7.06
CA ALA A 30 15.91 -0.98 -7.79
C ALA A 30 17.09 -1.95 -7.63
N ALA A 31 17.62 -2.40 -8.75
CA ALA A 31 18.97 -2.97 -8.78
C ALA A 31 19.99 -1.86 -8.41
N LEU A 32 20.99 -2.23 -7.62
CA LEU A 32 22.08 -1.34 -7.15
C LEU A 32 22.71 -0.55 -8.32
N PRO A 33 23.02 0.74 -8.15
CA PRO A 33 23.51 1.58 -9.23
C PRO A 33 24.96 1.27 -9.62
N THR A 34 25.17 1.00 -10.90
CA THR A 34 26.45 1.15 -11.57
C THR A 34 26.68 2.64 -11.83
N GLN A 35 27.80 3.16 -11.32
CA GLN A 35 28.25 4.53 -11.58
C GLN A 35 28.42 4.79 -13.06
N ASN A 36 27.80 5.84 -13.59
CA ASN A 36 28.21 6.48 -14.83
C ASN A 36 28.06 7.99 -14.72
N THR A 37 29.19 8.65 -14.85
CA THR A 37 29.39 10.09 -14.99
C THR A 37 28.78 10.62 -16.29
N ALA A 38 27.98 11.68 -16.23
CA ALA A 38 27.67 12.50 -17.41
C ALA A 38 27.40 13.98 -17.03
N ALA A 39 27.86 14.82 -17.90
CA ALA A 39 28.15 16.23 -17.81
C ALA A 39 26.94 17.18 -17.71
N SER A 40 27.23 18.34 -17.11
CA SER A 40 26.39 19.53 -16.96
C SER A 40 26.12 20.23 -18.29
N THR A 41 24.88 20.72 -18.49
CA THR A 41 24.59 21.82 -19.42
C THR A 41 23.86 22.94 -18.70
N VAL A 42 24.38 24.16 -18.87
CA VAL A 42 23.95 25.43 -18.27
C VAL A 42 22.83 26.05 -19.13
N ALA A 43 21.82 26.65 -18.51
CA ALA A 43 20.85 27.56 -19.15
C ALA A 43 20.67 28.86 -18.31
N PRO A 44 20.32 30.00 -18.93
CA PRO A 44 20.68 31.35 -18.47
C PRO A 44 19.69 32.00 -17.48
N GLY A 45 20.22 32.99 -16.76
CA GLY A 45 19.73 33.63 -15.56
C GLY A 45 18.55 34.62 -15.70
N LEU A 46 18.00 34.95 -14.53
CA LEU A 46 17.07 36.05 -14.23
C LEU A 46 17.61 36.87 -13.01
N PRO A 47 17.21 38.14 -12.84
CA PRO A 47 18.04 39.18 -12.23
C PRO A 47 18.05 39.23 -10.69
N ASP A 48 19.14 39.81 -10.20
CA ASP A 48 19.54 40.05 -8.82
C ASP A 48 18.59 40.91 -7.98
N GLY A 49 18.49 40.55 -6.70
CA GLY A 49 17.98 41.48 -5.71
C GLY A 49 17.43 40.90 -4.41
N VAL A 50 18.14 39.92 -3.74
CA VAL A 50 17.89 39.61 -2.32
C VAL A 50 19.22 39.17 -1.65
N PRO A 51 19.52 39.61 -0.41
CA PRO A 51 20.78 39.28 0.24
C PRO A 51 20.93 37.79 0.49
N ALA A 52 22.11 37.25 0.16
CA ALA A 52 22.49 35.86 0.38
C ALA A 52 22.41 35.51 1.87
N ALA A 53 21.61 34.50 2.20
CA ALA A 53 21.61 33.90 3.52
C ALA A 53 22.88 33.06 3.72
N ASN A 54 23.52 33.23 4.87
CA ASN A 54 24.77 32.64 5.27
C ASN A 54 24.85 31.11 5.11
N ASN A 55 25.95 30.64 4.58
CA ASN A 55 26.36 29.23 4.39
C ASN A 55 26.59 28.51 5.74
N GLY A 56 25.56 28.18 6.48
CA GLY A 56 25.71 27.51 7.77
C GLY A 56 24.49 26.67 8.21
N ALA A 57 23.42 26.68 7.45
CA ALA A 57 22.26 25.88 7.80
C ALA A 57 22.51 24.37 7.62
N SER A 58 22.05 23.58 8.58
CA SER A 58 22.09 22.10 8.50
C SER A 58 21.48 21.62 7.17
N ALA A 59 22.17 20.71 6.47
CA ALA A 59 21.70 20.15 5.19
C ALA A 59 20.31 19.47 5.27
N ASP A 60 19.85 19.19 6.48
CA ASP A 60 18.54 18.60 6.76
C ASP A 60 17.37 19.61 6.79
N VAL A 61 17.66 20.90 6.91
CA VAL A 61 16.62 21.94 6.99
C VAL A 61 16.29 22.47 5.58
N PRO A 62 15.01 22.58 5.18
CA PRO A 62 14.66 23.14 3.88
C PRO A 62 15.01 24.63 3.84
N SER A 63 15.67 25.07 2.77
CA SER A 63 15.90 26.48 2.51
C SER A 63 14.62 27.15 2.04
N ALA A 64 14.27 28.28 2.60
CA ALA A 64 13.12 29.08 2.16
C ALA A 64 13.36 29.70 0.77
N ASN A 65 14.62 29.85 0.34
CA ASN A 65 15.04 30.31 -0.98
C ASN A 65 15.92 29.24 -1.65
N ALA A 66 15.56 28.83 -2.85
CA ALA A 66 16.21 27.76 -3.62
C ALA A 66 17.66 28.08 -4.01
N GLU A 67 18.42 26.99 -4.19
CA GLU A 67 19.78 26.88 -4.73
C GLU A 67 20.91 27.20 -3.76
N SER A 68 21.26 26.21 -2.97
CA SER A 68 22.61 26.13 -2.40
C SER A 68 23.13 24.70 -2.54
N THR A 69 24.30 24.59 -3.13
CA THR A 69 25.15 23.39 -3.18
C THR A 69 25.35 22.86 -1.75
N PRO A 70 25.29 21.54 -1.53
CA PRO A 70 25.45 20.97 -0.19
C PRO A 70 26.84 21.24 0.35
N ALA A 71 26.93 21.93 1.47
CA ALA A 71 28.16 21.95 2.27
C ALA A 71 28.25 20.58 3.00
N GLU A 72 29.44 19.97 2.91
CA GLU A 72 29.76 18.71 3.56
C GLU A 72 29.79 18.93 5.09
N LEU A 73 28.73 18.54 5.77
CA LEU A 73 28.64 18.56 7.24
C LEU A 73 28.78 17.14 7.77
N ALA A 74 29.62 17.02 8.82
CA ALA A 74 29.83 15.76 9.53
C ALA A 74 28.49 15.14 10.01
N PRO A 75 28.39 13.82 10.11
CA PRO A 75 27.17 13.16 10.60
C PRO A 75 26.84 13.66 12.00
N VAL A 76 25.62 14.16 12.18
CA VAL A 76 25.12 14.57 13.50
C VAL A 76 24.92 13.29 14.30
N ALA A 77 25.82 13.05 15.26
CA ALA A 77 25.66 11.94 16.21
C ALA A 77 24.39 12.18 17.04
N LEU A 78 23.57 11.12 17.20
CA LEU A 78 22.41 11.15 18.10
C LEU A 78 22.82 11.63 19.48
N SER A 79 22.03 12.53 20.05
CA SER A 79 22.18 12.92 21.45
C SER A 79 22.06 11.69 22.33
N LYS A 80 22.94 11.53 23.31
CA LYS A 80 22.85 10.47 24.31
C LYS A 80 21.65 10.64 25.26
N ASP A 81 21.03 11.81 25.26
CA ASP A 81 19.96 12.23 26.19
C ASP A 81 18.61 12.33 25.51
N LEU A 82 18.15 11.23 24.86
CA LEU A 82 16.83 11.17 24.22
C LEU A 82 15.68 11.30 25.25
N ILE A 83 14.65 12.06 24.87
CA ILE A 83 13.42 12.20 25.64
C ILE A 83 12.47 11.09 25.22
N ARG A 84 12.08 10.23 26.16
CA ARG A 84 11.23 9.07 25.93
C ARG A 84 9.77 9.39 26.24
N VAL A 85 8.88 9.02 25.32
CA VAL A 85 7.43 9.20 25.51
C VAL A 85 6.75 7.86 25.26
N LYS A 86 5.87 7.48 26.19
CA LYS A 86 5.09 6.24 26.12
C LYS A 86 3.60 6.54 26.29
N THR A 87 2.82 6.15 25.28
CA THR A 87 1.36 6.09 25.35
C THR A 87 0.89 4.63 25.33
N ASP A 88 -0.40 4.40 25.22
CA ASP A 88 -0.98 3.05 25.08
C ASP A 88 -0.77 2.43 23.68
N VAL A 89 -0.43 3.23 22.67
CA VAL A 89 -0.24 2.77 21.28
C VAL A 89 1.11 3.16 20.66
N LEU A 90 1.84 4.11 21.26
CA LEU A 90 3.12 4.62 20.77
C LEU A 90 4.18 4.57 21.89
N GLU A 91 5.38 4.13 21.54
CA GLU A 91 6.60 4.36 22.32
C GLU A 91 7.62 5.05 21.43
N LEU A 92 8.02 6.28 21.75
CA LEU A 92 8.90 7.07 20.89
C LEU A 92 10.02 7.76 21.68
N ALA A 93 11.06 8.15 20.94
CA ALA A 93 12.16 8.93 21.48
C ALA A 93 12.35 10.18 20.62
N ILE A 94 12.47 11.33 21.30
CA ILE A 94 12.68 12.65 20.71
C ILE A 94 14.13 13.05 20.99
N ASP A 95 14.86 13.44 19.93
CA ASP A 95 16.17 14.05 20.08
C ASP A 95 15.98 15.51 20.50
N PRO A 96 16.57 15.96 21.62
CA PRO A 96 16.50 17.36 22.00
C PRO A 96 17.13 18.32 20.98
N VAL A 97 18.03 17.85 20.12
CA VAL A 97 18.57 18.64 19.00
C VAL A 97 17.51 18.70 17.88
N GLY A 98 16.89 19.85 17.71
CA GLY A 98 15.80 20.06 16.76
C GLY A 98 14.45 19.51 17.20
N GLY A 99 14.39 18.67 18.23
CA GLY A 99 13.15 18.02 18.68
C GLY A 99 12.59 17.02 17.67
N ASP A 100 13.45 16.27 17.01
CA ASP A 100 13.03 15.28 16.00
C ASP A 100 12.61 13.95 16.64
N ILE A 101 11.62 13.29 16.07
CA ILE A 101 11.22 11.95 16.49
C ILE A 101 12.12 10.95 15.77
N VAL A 102 13.10 10.39 16.48
CA VAL A 102 14.18 9.56 15.94
C VAL A 102 13.97 8.06 16.13
N GLN A 103 13.08 7.68 17.07
CA GLN A 103 12.63 6.29 17.26
C GLN A 103 11.13 6.27 17.50
N LEU A 104 10.44 5.28 16.95
CA LEU A 104 9.02 5.07 17.20
C LEU A 104 8.69 3.58 17.06
N ASN A 105 8.12 3.02 18.13
CA ASN A 105 7.65 1.65 18.21
C ASN A 105 6.13 1.62 18.30
N LEU A 106 5.52 0.58 17.73
CA LEU A 106 4.08 0.32 17.76
C LEU A 106 3.79 -0.89 18.67
N PRO A 107 3.50 -0.70 19.97
CA PRO A 107 3.33 -1.80 20.93
C PRO A 107 2.21 -2.78 20.58
N LYS A 108 1.14 -2.31 19.94
CA LYS A 108 0.02 -3.15 19.50
C LYS A 108 0.31 -3.98 18.23
N TYR A 109 1.45 -3.74 17.59
CA TYR A 109 1.88 -4.44 16.37
C TYR A 109 3.24 -5.11 16.62
N PRO A 110 3.28 -6.39 17.03
CA PRO A 110 4.56 -7.07 17.21
C PRO A 110 5.33 -7.20 15.90
N ARG A 111 6.66 -7.18 15.99
CA ARG A 111 7.53 -7.38 14.81
C ARG A 111 7.30 -8.75 14.19
N ARG A 112 7.16 -9.78 15.04
CA ARG A 112 6.88 -11.17 14.65
C ARG A 112 5.86 -11.78 15.62
N GLN A 113 5.07 -12.71 15.11
CA GLN A 113 4.04 -13.37 15.91
C GLN A 113 4.62 -14.27 17.00
N ASP A 114 5.77 -14.92 16.72
CA ASP A 114 6.50 -15.76 17.67
C ASP A 114 7.20 -14.96 18.79
N HIS A 115 7.32 -13.64 18.64
CA HIS A 115 7.89 -12.72 19.62
C HIS A 115 6.93 -11.53 19.88
N PRO A 116 5.77 -11.77 20.53
CA PRO A 116 4.73 -10.74 20.70
C PRO A 116 5.17 -9.56 21.58
N ASN A 117 6.20 -9.73 22.40
CA ASN A 117 6.74 -8.68 23.26
C ASN A 117 7.72 -7.73 22.55
N ILE A 118 8.09 -8.01 21.29
CA ILE A 118 8.97 -7.13 20.51
C ILE A 118 8.08 -6.31 19.58
N PRO A 119 7.89 -4.99 19.86
CA PRO A 119 7.05 -4.13 19.03
C PRO A 119 7.67 -3.91 17.66
N PHE A 120 6.83 -3.60 16.68
CA PHE A 120 7.30 -3.15 15.38
C PHE A 120 7.92 -1.76 15.50
N GLN A 121 9.17 -1.64 15.10
CA GLN A 121 9.91 -0.38 15.07
C GLN A 121 9.66 0.32 13.73
N LEU A 122 8.86 1.40 13.78
CA LEU A 122 8.53 2.21 12.60
C LEU A 122 9.67 3.20 12.30
N PHE A 123 10.07 4.02 13.28
CA PHE A 123 11.24 4.89 13.14
C PHE A 123 12.47 4.28 13.79
N ASP A 124 13.60 4.47 13.12
CA ASP A 124 14.89 4.01 13.57
C ASP A 124 15.97 4.99 13.07
N ASN A 125 16.85 5.40 13.95
CA ASN A 125 18.06 6.16 13.63
C ASN A 125 19.25 5.59 14.43
N GLY A 126 19.21 4.29 14.73
CA GLY A 126 20.16 3.62 15.64
C GLY A 126 21.32 2.90 14.97
N GLY A 127 21.46 2.90 13.65
CA GLY A 127 22.64 2.38 12.97
C GLY A 127 22.40 1.44 11.80
N GLU A 128 21.34 0.63 11.77
CA GLU A 128 21.05 -0.25 10.63
C GLU A 128 20.14 0.41 9.59
N ARG A 129 19.37 1.39 10.01
CA ARG A 129 18.37 2.07 9.17
C ARG A 129 18.21 3.52 9.61
N VAL A 130 17.97 4.40 8.65
CA VAL A 130 17.57 5.78 8.89
C VAL A 130 16.11 5.95 8.47
N TYR A 131 15.22 6.19 9.43
CA TYR A 131 13.84 6.61 9.18
C TYR A 131 13.34 7.41 10.36
N LEU A 132 13.04 8.70 10.16
CA LEU A 132 12.69 9.63 11.22
C LEU A 132 11.76 10.74 10.72
N ALA A 133 11.09 11.40 11.66
CA ALA A 133 10.23 12.55 11.39
C ALA A 133 10.84 13.82 11.99
N GLN A 134 10.98 14.84 11.17
CA GLN A 134 11.58 16.12 11.54
C GLN A 134 10.58 17.26 11.35
N SER A 135 10.66 18.25 12.21
CA SER A 135 9.98 19.52 12.03
C SER A 135 10.75 20.65 12.69
N GLY A 136 10.52 21.87 12.26
CA GLY A 136 11.23 23.02 12.78
C GLY A 136 10.70 24.35 12.24
N LEU A 137 11.40 25.41 12.62
CA LEU A 137 11.14 26.78 12.17
C LEU A 137 12.34 27.28 11.37
N THR A 138 12.15 27.48 10.07
CA THR A 138 13.15 28.00 9.13
C THR A 138 12.84 29.47 8.75
N GLY A 139 13.63 30.05 7.88
CA GLY A 139 13.47 31.44 7.43
C GLY A 139 14.39 32.41 8.16
N ALA A 140 14.16 33.70 8.01
CA ALA A 140 15.10 34.75 8.44
C ALA A 140 15.44 34.73 9.94
N ASN A 141 14.42 34.43 10.78
CA ASN A 141 14.59 34.39 12.24
C ASN A 141 14.34 32.97 12.80
N GLY A 142 14.14 31.98 11.94
CA GLY A 142 13.87 30.60 12.37
C GLY A 142 15.08 29.96 13.07
N PRO A 143 14.90 29.38 14.27
CA PRO A 143 16.02 28.83 15.03
C PRO A 143 16.69 27.63 14.36
N ASP A 144 16.01 26.91 13.46
CA ASP A 144 16.56 25.79 12.72
C ASP A 144 17.42 26.22 11.51
N ALA A 145 17.34 27.47 11.07
CA ALA A 145 18.13 28.01 9.95
C ALA A 145 19.46 28.66 10.38
N ARG A 146 19.85 28.52 11.64
CA ARG A 146 21.08 29.17 12.17
C ARG A 146 22.34 28.44 11.70
N ALA A 147 23.38 29.23 11.48
CA ALA A 147 24.73 28.71 11.15
C ALA A 147 25.34 27.82 12.25
N THR A 148 24.92 28.00 13.51
CA THR A 148 25.36 27.22 14.67
C THR A 148 24.68 25.84 14.77
N GLY A 149 23.82 25.49 13.83
CA GLY A 149 23.05 24.25 13.82
C GLY A 149 21.64 24.40 14.43
N ARG A 150 20.93 23.30 14.52
CA ARG A 150 19.58 23.23 15.04
C ARG A 150 19.51 23.51 16.54
N PRO A 151 18.40 24.05 17.04
CA PRO A 151 18.25 24.40 18.45
C PRO A 151 18.34 23.17 19.36
N LEU A 152 19.01 23.32 20.51
CA LEU A 152 18.99 22.34 21.58
C LEU A 152 17.85 22.67 22.54
N TYR A 153 16.77 21.91 22.50
CA TYR A 153 15.64 22.08 23.36
C TYR A 153 15.84 21.46 24.75
N ALA A 154 15.28 22.09 25.77
CA ALA A 154 15.21 21.58 27.14
C ALA A 154 13.80 21.04 27.44
N ALA A 155 13.72 19.82 27.96
CA ALA A 155 12.50 19.22 28.49
C ALA A 155 12.51 19.24 30.02
N GLU A 156 11.34 19.28 30.65
CA GLU A 156 11.24 19.20 32.12
C GLU A 156 11.61 17.82 32.65
N GLN A 157 11.35 16.78 31.87
CA GLN A 157 11.66 15.40 32.24
C GLN A 157 12.28 14.67 31.03
N LYS A 158 13.05 13.61 31.30
CA LYS A 158 13.60 12.72 30.26
C LYS A 158 12.65 11.57 29.87
N SER A 159 11.58 11.35 30.65
CA SER A 159 10.61 10.29 30.38
C SER A 159 9.21 10.77 30.75
N TYR A 160 8.29 10.56 29.82
CA TYR A 160 6.87 10.88 29.95
C TYR A 160 6.07 9.62 29.68
N GLN A 161 5.11 9.31 30.53
CA GLN A 161 4.22 8.17 30.37
C GLN A 161 2.77 8.60 30.57
N MET A 162 1.90 8.19 29.66
CA MET A 162 0.46 8.42 29.78
C MET A 162 -0.08 7.52 30.89
N ALA A 163 -0.60 8.14 31.96
CA ALA A 163 -1.16 7.41 33.10
C ALA A 163 -2.48 6.71 32.71
N ASP A 164 -2.86 5.70 33.50
CA ASP A 164 -4.14 5.02 33.30
C ASP A 164 -5.30 6.01 33.49
N GLY A 165 -6.25 5.97 32.52
CA GLY A 165 -7.38 6.91 32.49
C GLY A 165 -7.08 8.30 31.90
N GLN A 166 -5.83 8.67 31.73
CA GLN A 166 -5.43 9.93 31.09
C GLN A 166 -5.76 9.91 29.60
N GLN A 167 -6.51 10.90 29.10
CA GLN A 167 -6.92 10.95 27.70
C GLN A 167 -5.91 11.66 26.80
N GLN A 168 -5.07 12.52 27.36
CA GLN A 168 -4.09 13.32 26.64
C GLN A 168 -2.79 13.43 27.40
N LEU A 169 -1.65 13.31 26.72
CA LEU A 169 -0.32 13.57 27.24
C LEU A 169 0.30 14.71 26.44
N VAL A 170 0.86 15.69 27.12
CA VAL A 170 1.55 16.85 26.52
C VAL A 170 3.01 16.83 26.94
N VAL A 171 3.91 17.06 25.98
CA VAL A 171 5.36 17.16 26.20
C VAL A 171 5.83 18.47 25.59
N ASP A 172 6.35 19.38 26.41
CA ASP A 172 6.85 20.69 26.03
C ASP A 172 8.37 20.70 26.01
N LEU A 173 8.95 21.08 24.87
CA LEU A 173 10.36 21.32 24.69
C LEU A 173 10.60 22.83 24.55
N LYS A 174 11.41 23.41 25.43
CA LYS A 174 11.62 24.85 25.53
C LYS A 174 12.98 25.24 24.97
N PHE A 175 13.02 26.35 24.24
CA PHE A 175 14.23 26.96 23.72
C PHE A 175 14.07 28.49 23.70
N SER A 176 15.13 29.24 23.94
CA SER A 176 15.13 30.69 23.89
C SER A 176 16.36 31.19 23.15
N ASP A 177 16.14 32.18 22.27
CA ASP A 177 17.23 32.81 21.50
C ASP A 177 16.85 34.24 21.13
N ASN A 178 17.79 35.17 21.33
CA ASN A 178 17.66 36.60 20.94
C ASN A 178 16.36 37.27 21.39
N GLY A 179 15.87 36.95 22.60
CA GLY A 179 14.63 37.53 23.16
C GLY A 179 13.35 36.87 22.61
N VAL A 180 13.45 35.78 21.88
CA VAL A 180 12.31 34.99 21.44
C VAL A 180 12.28 33.65 22.19
N ASN A 181 11.13 33.33 22.78
CA ASN A 181 10.91 32.06 23.46
C ASN A 181 10.11 31.13 22.56
N TYR A 182 10.59 29.90 22.42
CA TYR A 182 9.96 28.85 21.61
C TYR A 182 9.58 27.69 22.50
N ILE A 183 8.36 27.19 22.33
CA ILE A 183 7.91 25.93 22.91
C ILE A 183 7.49 25.02 21.75
N LYS A 184 8.23 23.95 21.55
CA LYS A 184 7.83 22.85 20.66
C LYS A 184 7.02 21.87 21.50
N ARG A 185 5.72 21.77 21.24
CA ARG A 185 4.75 20.97 21.99
C ARG A 185 4.33 19.76 21.21
N PHE A 186 4.40 18.60 21.84
CA PHE A 186 3.87 17.34 21.34
C PHE A 186 2.65 16.97 22.15
N SER A 187 1.51 16.80 21.48
CA SER A 187 0.24 16.44 22.11
C SER A 187 -0.23 15.09 21.59
N PHE A 188 -0.36 14.12 22.50
CA PHE A 188 -0.77 12.74 22.22
C PHE A 188 -2.17 12.51 22.79
N LYS A 189 -3.00 11.74 22.06
CA LYS A 189 -4.31 11.28 22.52
C LYS A 189 -4.27 9.76 22.73
N ARG A 190 -5.00 9.29 23.74
CA ARG A 190 -5.12 7.85 24.01
C ARG A 190 -5.78 7.13 22.84
N GLY A 191 -5.18 5.99 22.46
CA GLY A 191 -5.68 5.14 21.37
C GLY A 191 -5.40 5.64 19.97
N GLU A 192 -4.79 6.83 19.80
CA GLU A 192 -4.56 7.42 18.50
C GLU A 192 -3.07 7.32 18.07
N TYR A 193 -2.86 7.11 16.78
CA TYR A 193 -1.54 7.06 16.14
C TYR A 193 -1.12 8.41 15.55
N ASP A 194 -1.99 9.40 15.62
CA ASP A 194 -1.68 10.79 15.31
C ASP A 194 -1.25 11.55 16.54
N LEU A 195 -0.37 12.49 16.34
CA LEU A 195 0.05 13.45 17.34
C LEU A 195 0.13 14.85 16.73
N ASN A 196 -0.22 15.86 17.51
CA ASN A 196 -0.06 17.24 17.07
C ASN A 196 1.29 17.79 17.53
N VAL A 197 2.03 18.41 16.59
CA VAL A 197 3.28 19.11 16.88
C VAL A 197 3.02 20.59 16.66
N SER A 198 3.02 21.38 17.75
CA SER A 198 2.83 22.84 17.67
C SER A 198 4.05 23.60 18.14
N TYR A 199 4.23 24.79 17.58
CA TYR A 199 5.24 25.76 17.95
C TYR A 199 4.55 26.99 18.49
N LEU A 200 4.77 27.26 19.78
CA LEU A 200 4.37 28.50 20.42
C LEU A 200 5.60 29.43 20.39
N ILE A 201 5.43 30.56 19.70
CA ILE A 201 6.49 31.57 19.51
C ILE A 201 6.05 32.81 20.30
N ASP A 202 6.84 33.16 21.32
CA ASP A 202 6.66 34.36 22.13
C ASP A 202 7.81 35.32 21.86
N ASN A 203 7.53 36.33 21.04
CA ASN A 203 8.54 37.31 20.61
C ASN A 203 8.64 38.48 21.60
N GLN A 204 9.54 38.35 22.55
CA GLN A 204 9.89 39.41 23.50
C GLN A 204 11.04 40.27 22.99
N SER A 205 11.51 40.10 21.75
CA SER A 205 12.53 40.97 21.14
C SER A 205 11.95 42.30 20.71
N GLY A 206 12.83 43.27 20.46
CA GLY A 206 12.44 44.62 19.98
C GLY A 206 12.07 44.69 18.49
N GLN A 207 12.09 43.55 17.76
CA GLN A 207 11.89 43.49 16.31
C GLN A 207 10.83 42.42 15.94
N ALA A 208 10.22 42.56 14.75
CA ALA A 208 9.34 41.53 14.26
C ALA A 208 10.13 40.23 13.94
N TRP A 209 9.61 39.11 14.38
CA TRP A 209 10.09 37.79 14.05
C TRP A 209 9.40 37.29 12.78
N ASN A 210 10.18 36.75 11.83
CA ASN A 210 9.66 36.15 10.60
C ASN A 210 10.28 34.78 10.37
N GLY A 211 9.44 33.78 10.11
CA GLY A 211 9.89 32.41 9.83
C GLY A 211 8.79 31.55 9.21
N ASN A 212 9.15 30.32 8.89
CA ASN A 212 8.26 29.36 8.26
C ASN A 212 8.36 28.02 9.01
N MET A 213 7.24 27.41 9.30
CA MET A 213 7.24 26.04 9.80
C MET A 213 7.56 25.08 8.65
N PHE A 214 8.43 24.11 8.90
CA PHE A 214 8.61 22.98 8.00
C PHE A 214 8.36 21.66 8.73
N ALA A 215 7.94 20.65 7.97
CA ALA A 215 7.83 19.28 8.46
C ALA A 215 8.22 18.31 7.34
N GLN A 216 9.00 17.28 7.68
CA GLN A 216 9.54 16.37 6.69
C GLN A 216 9.79 14.97 7.27
N LEU A 217 9.86 14.00 6.38
CA LEU A 217 10.23 12.62 6.65
C LEU A 217 11.56 12.34 5.95
N LYS A 218 12.50 11.78 6.68
CA LYS A 218 13.83 11.41 6.17
C LYS A 218 14.01 9.91 6.27
N ARG A 219 14.48 9.29 5.18
CA ARG A 219 14.68 7.86 5.12
C ARG A 219 15.86 7.47 4.21
N ASP A 220 16.57 6.39 4.56
CA ASP A 220 17.54 5.72 3.69
C ASP A 220 16.86 4.82 2.62
N ALA A 221 17.67 4.16 1.81
CA ALA A 221 17.21 3.22 0.77
C ALA A 221 16.88 1.82 1.30
N SER A 222 16.88 1.60 2.62
CA SER A 222 16.61 0.28 3.21
C SER A 222 15.22 -0.24 2.86
N GLY A 223 15.07 -1.56 2.76
CA GLY A 223 13.79 -2.22 2.48
C GLY A 223 12.75 -1.99 3.59
N ASP A 224 11.53 -2.42 3.31
CA ASP A 224 10.44 -2.36 4.28
C ASP A 224 10.52 -3.54 5.26
N PRO A 225 10.75 -3.30 6.56
CA PRO A 225 10.81 -4.37 7.56
C PRO A 225 9.44 -5.03 7.83
N SER A 226 8.34 -4.42 7.38
CA SER A 226 6.99 -4.98 7.50
C SER A 226 6.62 -5.90 6.33
N SER A 227 7.34 -5.82 5.22
CA SER A 227 7.10 -6.64 4.03
C SER A 227 7.79 -7.99 4.18
N SER A 228 7.02 -9.08 4.11
CA SER A 228 7.60 -10.41 3.96
C SER A 228 7.99 -10.63 2.50
N THR A 229 9.27 -10.46 2.17
CA THR A 229 9.81 -10.68 0.81
C THR A 229 9.62 -12.11 0.29
N ALA A 230 9.16 -13.03 1.13
CA ALA A 230 8.96 -14.44 0.77
C ALA A 230 7.85 -14.68 -0.28
N THR A 231 6.96 -13.72 -0.51
CA THR A 231 5.82 -13.88 -1.44
C THR A 231 6.06 -13.33 -2.85
N GLY A 232 7.20 -12.66 -3.09
CA GLY A 232 7.50 -12.09 -4.42
C GLY A 232 6.60 -10.92 -4.84
N THR A 233 5.64 -10.52 -4.02
CA THR A 233 4.76 -9.37 -4.27
C THR A 233 5.33 -8.15 -3.56
N ALA A 234 6.02 -7.30 -4.33
CA ALA A 234 6.52 -6.03 -3.81
C ALA A 234 5.34 -5.06 -3.67
N THR A 235 5.08 -4.62 -2.45
CA THR A 235 4.18 -3.49 -2.17
C THR A 235 4.92 -2.17 -2.35
N TYR A 236 4.18 -1.09 -2.57
CA TYR A 236 4.82 0.21 -2.79
C TYR A 236 5.58 0.69 -1.55
N LEU A 237 6.88 0.92 -1.72
CA LEU A 237 7.75 1.57 -0.74
C LEU A 237 8.26 2.88 -1.34
N GLY A 238 7.80 4.00 -0.85
CA GLY A 238 8.16 5.30 -1.41
C GLY A 238 7.41 6.45 -0.78
N ALA A 239 7.73 7.65 -1.26
CA ALA A 239 7.04 8.86 -0.86
C ALA A 239 5.71 9.01 -1.61
N ALA A 240 4.78 9.72 -1.01
CA ALA A 240 3.54 10.14 -1.65
C ALA A 240 3.09 11.49 -1.11
N LEU A 241 2.31 12.21 -1.91
CA LEU A 241 1.73 13.49 -1.53
C LEU A 241 0.32 13.65 -2.10
N TRP A 242 -0.43 14.52 -1.47
CA TRP A 242 -1.71 14.96 -1.97
C TRP A 242 -1.57 16.26 -2.78
N THR A 243 -2.24 16.33 -3.92
CA THR A 243 -2.47 17.57 -4.66
C THR A 243 -3.94 17.67 -5.06
N ALA A 244 -4.43 18.88 -5.35
CA ALA A 244 -5.82 19.07 -5.78
C ALA A 244 -6.16 18.35 -7.09
N GLY A 245 -5.19 18.20 -7.99
CA GLY A 245 -5.35 17.49 -9.26
C GLY A 245 -5.14 15.97 -9.16
N GLU A 246 -4.38 15.51 -8.17
CA GLU A 246 -4.04 14.11 -7.95
C GLU A 246 -4.02 13.82 -6.44
N PRO A 247 -5.15 13.35 -5.85
CA PRO A 247 -5.26 13.13 -4.41
C PRO A 247 -4.31 12.10 -3.81
N TYR A 248 -3.65 11.30 -4.66
CA TYR A 248 -2.65 10.31 -4.27
C TYR A 248 -1.56 10.23 -5.34
N LYS A 249 -0.57 11.10 -5.22
CA LYS A 249 0.59 11.13 -6.13
C LYS A 249 1.76 10.40 -5.51
N LYS A 250 2.16 9.31 -6.15
CA LYS A 250 3.33 8.52 -5.76
C LYS A 250 4.61 9.17 -6.29
N VAL A 251 5.66 9.18 -5.45
CA VAL A 251 7.00 9.62 -5.82
C VAL A 251 8.00 8.55 -5.37
N SER A 252 8.44 7.74 -6.32
CA SER A 252 9.38 6.67 -6.00
C SER A 252 10.76 7.22 -5.65
N MET A 253 11.59 6.42 -4.97
CA MET A 253 12.99 6.76 -4.73
C MET A 253 13.73 7.05 -6.04
N LYS A 254 13.44 6.26 -7.10
CA LYS A 254 13.99 6.48 -8.45
C LYS A 254 13.60 7.83 -9.06
N ASP A 255 12.41 8.32 -8.75
CA ASP A 255 11.98 9.64 -9.25
C ASP A 255 12.71 10.76 -8.51
N ILE A 256 12.93 10.61 -7.20
CA ILE A 256 13.76 11.53 -6.41
C ILE A 256 15.20 11.51 -6.89
N ASP A 257 15.73 10.35 -7.33
CA ASP A 257 17.08 10.23 -7.92
C ASP A 257 17.22 10.97 -9.25
N LYS A 258 16.14 11.06 -10.04
CA LYS A 258 16.14 11.80 -11.32
C LYS A 258 16.05 13.31 -11.14
N GLY A 259 15.50 13.77 -10.03
CA GLY A 259 15.35 15.18 -9.73
C GLY A 259 14.42 15.45 -8.55
N SER A 260 14.61 16.60 -7.91
CA SER A 260 13.74 17.02 -6.82
C SER A 260 12.39 17.50 -7.34
N LEU A 261 11.30 17.02 -6.70
CA LEU A 261 9.98 17.57 -6.89
C LEU A 261 9.83 18.86 -6.09
N LYS A 262 9.15 19.88 -6.65
CA LYS A 262 8.74 21.09 -5.93
C LYS A 262 7.36 21.51 -6.42
N GLU A 263 6.38 21.50 -5.52
CA GLU A 263 4.98 21.84 -5.85
C GLU A 263 4.35 22.71 -4.78
N ASN A 264 3.51 23.65 -5.21
CA ASN A 264 2.69 24.46 -4.30
C ASN A 264 1.36 23.75 -4.07
N VAL A 265 1.04 23.44 -2.81
CA VAL A 265 -0.14 22.68 -2.42
C VAL A 265 -0.87 23.40 -1.30
N SER A 266 -2.17 23.60 -1.45
CA SER A 266 -3.01 24.14 -0.38
C SER A 266 -3.54 23.00 0.50
N GLY A 267 -3.20 23.02 1.78
CA GLY A 267 -3.49 21.91 2.69
C GLY A 267 -2.76 20.62 2.30
N GLY A 268 -3.50 19.52 2.22
CA GLY A 268 -3.00 18.22 1.77
C GLY A 268 -2.17 17.47 2.81
N TRP A 269 -1.29 16.61 2.34
CA TRP A 269 -0.37 15.83 3.18
C TRP A 269 0.85 15.38 2.36
N VAL A 270 1.93 15.07 3.07
CA VAL A 270 3.11 14.39 2.54
C VAL A 270 3.37 13.14 3.38
N ALA A 271 3.67 12.02 2.74
CA ALA A 271 3.79 10.75 3.43
C ALA A 271 4.96 9.91 2.92
N TRP A 272 5.38 8.97 3.77
CA TRP A 272 6.22 7.85 3.39
C TRP A 272 5.45 6.55 3.65
N LEU A 273 5.33 5.73 2.63
CA LEU A 273 4.56 4.51 2.66
C LEU A 273 5.45 3.28 2.84
N GLN A 274 4.99 2.37 3.70
CA GLN A 274 5.44 1.00 3.84
C GLN A 274 4.26 0.07 3.58
N HIS A 275 4.46 -1.24 3.56
CA HIS A 275 3.39 -2.20 3.27
C HIS A 275 2.15 -1.97 4.16
N TYR A 276 2.30 -2.14 5.46
CA TYR A 276 1.19 -2.05 6.44
C TYR A 276 1.13 -0.73 7.20
N PHE A 277 2.18 0.11 7.07
CA PHE A 277 2.32 1.32 7.87
C PHE A 277 2.50 2.55 6.99
N VAL A 278 2.08 3.67 7.51
CA VAL A 278 2.26 4.97 6.87
C VAL A 278 2.69 6.00 7.90
N THR A 279 3.58 6.88 7.48
CA THR A 279 3.87 8.11 8.22
C THR A 279 3.52 9.29 7.34
N ALA A 280 2.71 10.21 7.87
CA ALA A 280 2.25 11.36 7.12
C ALA A 280 2.30 12.63 7.96
N TRP A 281 2.85 13.71 7.40
CA TRP A 281 2.69 15.06 7.89
C TRP A 281 1.50 15.71 7.22
N ILE A 282 0.61 16.28 8.02
CA ILE A 282 -0.65 16.89 7.59
C ILE A 282 -0.65 18.33 8.11
N PRO A 283 -0.36 19.32 7.23
CA PRO A 283 -0.44 20.74 7.59
C PRO A 283 -1.89 21.19 7.77
N ALA A 284 -2.08 22.41 8.26
CA ALA A 284 -3.40 23.02 8.33
C ALA A 284 -4.03 23.14 6.93
N LYS A 285 -5.33 22.89 6.81
CA LYS A 285 -6.05 22.85 5.52
C LYS A 285 -6.01 24.17 4.75
N SER A 286 -5.86 25.30 5.47
CA SER A 286 -5.81 26.66 4.90
C SER A 286 -4.44 27.05 4.38
N ASP A 287 -3.38 26.31 4.72
CA ASP A 287 -2.02 26.73 4.46
C ASP A 287 -1.62 26.42 3.01
N ASN A 288 -0.97 27.41 2.39
CA ASN A 288 -0.32 27.23 1.10
C ASN A 288 1.13 26.78 1.35
N ASN A 289 1.36 25.50 1.11
CA ASN A 289 2.62 24.85 1.42
C ASN A 289 3.45 24.63 0.15
N VAL A 290 4.77 24.71 0.29
CA VAL A 290 5.70 24.28 -0.74
C VAL A 290 6.17 22.87 -0.38
N VAL A 291 5.61 21.88 -1.08
CA VAL A 291 6.04 20.48 -0.95
C VAL A 291 7.27 20.24 -1.80
N GLN A 292 8.25 19.54 -1.24
CA GLN A 292 9.50 19.21 -1.95
C GLN A 292 10.02 17.84 -1.57
N THR A 293 10.70 17.21 -2.55
CA THR A 293 11.52 16.02 -2.33
C THR A 293 12.97 16.34 -2.62
N ARG A 294 13.89 15.72 -1.89
CA ARG A 294 15.34 15.88 -2.13
C ARG A 294 16.13 14.71 -1.54
N LYS A 295 17.41 14.66 -1.86
CA LYS A 295 18.40 13.84 -1.13
C LYS A 295 19.28 14.72 -0.27
N ASP A 296 19.66 14.22 0.90
CA ASP A 296 20.71 14.83 1.68
C ASP A 296 22.12 14.41 1.19
N SER A 297 23.16 14.98 1.79
CA SER A 297 24.56 14.65 1.46
C SER A 297 24.96 13.20 1.78
N GLN A 298 24.20 12.52 2.62
CA GLN A 298 24.41 11.10 3.00
C GLN A 298 23.64 10.14 2.11
N GLY A 299 22.88 10.65 1.12
CA GLY A 299 22.07 9.86 0.20
C GLY A 299 20.69 9.46 0.74
N ASN A 300 20.25 10.01 1.88
CA ASN A 300 18.93 9.76 2.40
C ASN A 300 17.88 10.56 1.63
N TYR A 301 16.71 9.97 1.43
CA TYR A 301 15.57 10.57 0.76
C TYR A 301 14.72 11.35 1.76
N ILE A 302 14.34 12.56 1.37
CA ILE A 302 13.53 13.45 2.16
C ILE A 302 12.31 13.86 1.36
N ILE A 303 11.11 13.76 1.97
CA ILE A 303 9.89 14.42 1.52
C ILE A 303 9.37 15.29 2.65
N GLY A 304 8.96 16.50 2.32
CA GLY A 304 8.43 17.42 3.32
C GLY A 304 7.79 18.63 2.68
N TYR A 305 7.33 19.52 3.53
CA TYR A 305 6.79 20.80 3.10
C TYR A 305 7.33 21.94 3.97
N THR A 306 7.29 23.14 3.39
CA THR A 306 7.50 24.40 4.09
C THR A 306 6.20 25.21 4.02
N GLY A 307 5.69 25.60 5.17
CA GLY A 307 4.46 26.39 5.30
C GLY A 307 4.63 27.86 4.94
N PRO A 308 3.54 28.64 4.99
CA PRO A 308 3.58 30.08 4.72
C PRO A 308 4.45 30.81 5.74
N THR A 309 4.87 32.02 5.37
CA THR A 309 5.62 32.89 6.28
C THR A 309 4.72 33.36 7.43
N ILE A 310 5.22 33.17 8.65
CA ILE A 310 4.61 33.59 9.89
C ILE A 310 5.36 34.85 10.34
N SER A 311 4.61 35.94 10.60
CA SER A 311 5.16 37.18 11.13
C SER A 311 4.61 37.44 12.52
N VAL A 312 5.51 37.61 13.50
CA VAL A 312 5.15 37.89 14.90
C VAL A 312 5.73 39.22 15.29
N PRO A 313 4.91 40.26 15.53
CA PRO A 313 5.41 41.58 15.92
C PRO A 313 6.15 41.52 17.27
N ALA A 314 6.92 42.55 17.58
CA ALA A 314 7.56 42.69 18.88
C ALA A 314 6.51 42.65 20.00
N GLY A 315 6.71 41.84 21.04
CA GLY A 315 5.75 41.60 22.13
C GLY A 315 4.59 40.66 21.74
N GLY A 316 4.53 40.18 20.51
CA GLY A 316 3.47 39.31 20.01
C GLY A 316 3.74 37.82 20.30
N LYS A 317 2.63 37.05 20.22
CA LYS A 317 2.66 35.58 20.33
C LYS A 317 1.88 34.94 19.19
N VAL A 318 2.32 33.77 18.74
CA VAL A 318 1.61 32.99 17.73
C VAL A 318 1.81 31.50 18.01
N GLU A 319 0.84 30.70 17.59
CA GLU A 319 0.96 29.24 17.55
C GLU A 319 0.76 28.75 16.12
N THR A 320 1.64 27.85 15.68
CA THR A 320 1.50 27.12 14.41
C THR A 320 1.65 25.64 14.68
N SER A 321 0.98 24.79 13.92
CA SER A 321 1.00 23.36 14.17
C SER A 321 0.85 22.52 12.92
N ALA A 322 1.28 21.28 13.01
CA ALA A 322 1.04 20.22 12.05
C ALA A 322 0.73 18.91 12.78
N MET A 323 -0.06 18.09 12.15
CA MET A 323 -0.34 16.73 12.64
C MET A 323 0.64 15.75 12.01
N LEU A 324 1.21 14.86 12.82
CA LEU A 324 1.96 13.71 12.36
C LEU A 324 1.14 12.46 12.63
N TYR A 325 0.82 11.71 11.60
CA TYR A 325 0.34 10.34 11.72
C TYR A 325 1.51 9.38 11.56
N ALA A 326 1.69 8.44 12.48
CA ALA A 326 2.75 7.44 12.41
C ALA A 326 2.21 6.10 12.93
N GLY A 327 1.71 5.27 12.03
CA GLY A 327 1.01 4.04 12.45
C GLY A 327 0.51 3.16 11.31
N PRO A 328 -0.39 2.22 11.64
CA PRO A 328 -0.97 1.28 10.70
C PRO A 328 -1.89 1.97 9.69
N LYS A 329 -1.95 1.44 8.47
CA LYS A 329 -2.85 1.92 7.41
C LYS A 329 -4.31 1.54 7.69
N ILE A 330 -4.90 2.02 8.78
CA ILE A 330 -6.32 1.83 9.10
C ILE A 330 -7.14 2.80 8.27
N GLN A 331 -7.80 2.30 7.23
CA GLN A 331 -8.45 3.09 6.19
C GLN A 331 -9.47 4.11 6.74
N SER A 332 -10.30 3.72 7.72
CA SER A 332 -11.28 4.60 8.34
C SER A 332 -10.63 5.79 9.05
N LYS A 333 -9.56 5.54 9.81
CA LYS A 333 -8.80 6.58 10.52
C LYS A 333 -8.10 7.54 9.55
N LEU A 334 -7.45 7.01 8.52
CA LEU A 334 -6.76 7.83 7.52
C LEU A 334 -7.71 8.78 6.80
N LYS A 335 -8.93 8.31 6.48
CA LYS A 335 -9.98 9.11 5.85
C LYS A 335 -10.47 10.26 6.74
N GLU A 336 -10.55 10.05 8.05
CA GLU A 336 -10.94 11.08 9.02
C GLU A 336 -9.89 12.20 9.14
N LEU A 337 -8.61 11.85 9.04
CA LEU A 337 -7.48 12.78 9.22
C LEU A 337 -7.33 13.75 8.04
N SER A 338 -7.32 13.24 6.82
CA SER A 338 -7.18 14.08 5.62
C SER A 338 -7.74 13.38 4.38
N PRO A 339 -8.41 14.14 3.48
CA PRO A 339 -8.91 13.59 2.22
C PRO A 339 -7.80 12.96 1.38
N GLY A 340 -8.05 11.77 0.86
CA GLY A 340 -7.11 11.04 0.00
C GLY A 340 -6.01 10.29 0.76
N LEU A 341 -5.86 10.47 2.08
CA LEU A 341 -4.88 9.74 2.86
C LEU A 341 -5.25 8.24 2.97
N GLU A 342 -6.54 7.90 2.92
CA GLU A 342 -7.03 6.52 2.84
C GLU A 342 -6.59 5.78 1.57
N LEU A 343 -6.25 6.51 0.50
CA LEU A 343 -5.77 5.93 -0.76
C LEU A 343 -4.35 5.35 -0.64
N THR A 344 -3.66 5.63 0.46
CA THR A 344 -2.38 5.01 0.80
C THR A 344 -2.52 3.51 1.11
N VAL A 345 -3.75 3.03 1.40
CA VAL A 345 -4.11 1.61 1.27
C VAL A 345 -4.37 1.34 -0.21
N ASP A 346 -3.33 0.91 -0.91
CA ASP A 346 -3.26 0.94 -2.36
C ASP A 346 -3.85 -0.32 -3.01
N TYR A 347 -5.12 -0.27 -3.31
CA TYR A 347 -5.82 -1.36 -4.01
C TYR A 347 -5.61 -1.34 -5.53
N GLY A 348 -4.67 -0.54 -6.04
CA GLY A 348 -4.39 -0.42 -7.47
C GLY A 348 -5.59 0.08 -8.28
N PHE A 349 -5.62 -0.26 -9.57
CA PHE A 349 -6.67 0.22 -10.49
C PHE A 349 -8.08 -0.34 -10.19
N LEU A 350 -8.20 -1.41 -9.38
CA LEU A 350 -9.48 -2.01 -8.98
C LEU A 350 -10.01 -1.48 -7.64
N TRP A 351 -9.52 -0.34 -7.17
CA TRP A 351 -9.91 0.27 -5.91
C TRP A 351 -11.44 0.40 -5.75
N PHE A 352 -12.15 0.70 -6.84
CA PHE A 352 -13.62 0.85 -6.85
C PHE A 352 -14.39 -0.45 -6.60
N ILE A 353 -13.76 -1.62 -6.81
CA ILE A 353 -14.29 -2.94 -6.44
C ILE A 353 -13.75 -3.34 -5.06
N ALA A 354 -12.48 -3.07 -4.80
CA ALA A 354 -11.79 -3.46 -3.57
C ALA A 354 -12.37 -2.78 -2.32
N GLN A 355 -12.64 -1.47 -2.38
CA GLN A 355 -13.21 -0.74 -1.25
C GLN A 355 -14.57 -1.28 -0.77
N PRO A 356 -15.59 -1.50 -1.63
CA PRO A 356 -16.83 -2.14 -1.21
C PRO A 356 -16.64 -3.56 -0.65
N ILE A 357 -15.72 -4.34 -1.23
CA ILE A 357 -15.39 -5.69 -0.76
C ILE A 357 -14.78 -5.60 0.65
N PHE A 358 -13.83 -4.70 0.87
CA PHE A 358 -13.21 -4.52 2.19
C PHE A 358 -14.21 -4.02 3.23
N TRP A 359 -15.05 -3.04 2.86
CA TRP A 359 -16.12 -2.56 3.72
C TRP A 359 -17.06 -3.70 4.16
N LEU A 360 -17.48 -4.55 3.22
CA LEU A 360 -18.32 -5.71 3.53
C LEU A 360 -17.57 -6.72 4.40
N LEU A 361 -16.29 -6.98 4.12
CA LEU A 361 -15.44 -7.88 4.89
C LEU A 361 -15.29 -7.41 6.36
N GLN A 362 -15.09 -6.10 6.58
CA GLN A 362 -15.03 -5.51 7.93
C GLN A 362 -16.36 -5.69 8.68
N HIS A 363 -17.51 -5.47 8.01
CA HIS A 363 -18.83 -5.68 8.64
C HIS A 363 -19.07 -7.15 9.01
N ILE A 364 -18.68 -8.07 8.15
CA ILE A 364 -18.75 -9.50 8.47
C ILE A 364 -17.83 -9.83 9.64
N HIS A 365 -16.62 -9.27 9.67
CA HIS A 365 -15.68 -9.48 10.76
C HIS A 365 -16.19 -8.93 12.08
N SER A 366 -16.85 -7.78 12.09
CA SER A 366 -17.44 -7.21 13.32
C SER A 366 -18.50 -8.12 13.96
N LEU A 367 -19.14 -9.00 13.17
CA LEU A 367 -20.11 -9.99 13.65
C LEU A 367 -19.45 -11.31 14.08
N LEU A 368 -18.42 -11.76 13.34
CA LEU A 368 -17.82 -13.08 13.53
C LEU A 368 -16.56 -13.07 14.41
N GLY A 369 -15.88 -11.93 14.55
CA GLY A 369 -14.65 -11.76 15.32
C GLY A 369 -13.43 -12.53 14.77
N ASN A 370 -13.50 -13.09 13.55
CA ASN A 370 -12.42 -13.87 12.95
C ASN A 370 -12.34 -13.63 11.44
N TRP A 371 -11.19 -13.19 10.95
CA TRP A 371 -10.98 -12.83 9.55
C TRP A 371 -11.11 -14.01 8.58
N GLY A 372 -10.62 -15.20 8.95
CA GLY A 372 -10.73 -16.38 8.09
C GLY A 372 -12.18 -16.81 7.85
N TRP A 373 -13.00 -16.82 8.88
CA TRP A 373 -14.44 -17.06 8.73
C TRP A 373 -15.13 -15.95 7.96
N SER A 374 -14.69 -14.72 8.11
CA SER A 374 -15.20 -13.57 7.35
C SER A 374 -14.92 -13.70 5.85
N ILE A 375 -13.73 -14.18 5.47
CA ILE A 375 -13.38 -14.48 4.07
C ILE A 375 -14.31 -15.57 3.50
N ILE A 376 -14.60 -16.60 4.28
CA ILE A 376 -15.50 -17.68 3.85
C ILE A 376 -16.91 -17.15 3.59
N VAL A 377 -17.48 -16.40 4.54
CA VAL A 377 -18.83 -15.81 4.40
C VAL A 377 -18.88 -14.82 3.25
N LEU A 378 -17.88 -13.94 3.13
CA LEU A 378 -17.76 -13.02 1.99
C LEU A 378 -17.76 -13.78 0.66
N THR A 379 -17.00 -14.88 0.57
CA THR A 379 -16.96 -15.72 -0.64
C THR A 379 -18.32 -16.32 -0.96
N MET A 380 -19.06 -16.78 0.05
CA MET A 380 -20.42 -17.28 -0.12
C MET A 380 -21.38 -16.21 -0.63
N LEU A 381 -21.30 -14.98 -0.10
CA LEU A 381 -22.13 -13.86 -0.54
C LEU A 381 -21.84 -13.46 -1.99
N ILE A 382 -20.56 -13.34 -2.35
CA ILE A 382 -20.13 -13.05 -3.73
C ILE A 382 -20.61 -14.15 -4.68
N LYS A 383 -20.46 -15.43 -4.31
CA LYS A 383 -20.95 -16.57 -5.10
C LYS A 383 -22.48 -16.60 -5.20
N GLY A 384 -23.19 -16.23 -4.16
CA GLY A 384 -24.64 -16.06 -4.16
C GLY A 384 -25.09 -14.99 -5.14
N LEU A 385 -24.45 -13.82 -5.12
CA LEU A 385 -24.71 -12.72 -6.04
C LEU A 385 -24.51 -13.12 -7.52
N PHE A 386 -23.44 -13.85 -7.82
CA PHE A 386 -23.12 -14.32 -9.18
C PHE A 386 -23.75 -15.68 -9.53
N PHE A 387 -24.62 -16.24 -8.67
CA PHE A 387 -25.26 -17.54 -8.90
C PHE A 387 -26.01 -17.61 -10.24
N PRO A 388 -26.86 -16.64 -10.65
CA PRO A 388 -27.58 -16.71 -11.93
C PRO A 388 -26.64 -16.83 -13.13
N LEU A 389 -25.53 -16.08 -13.12
CA LEU A 389 -24.52 -16.09 -14.18
C LEU A 389 -23.79 -17.43 -14.22
N SER A 390 -23.37 -17.93 -13.06
CA SER A 390 -22.72 -19.25 -12.93
C SER A 390 -23.65 -20.38 -13.38
N ALA A 391 -24.95 -20.31 -13.02
CA ALA A 391 -25.96 -21.30 -13.44
C ALA A 391 -26.16 -21.33 -14.96
N ALA A 392 -26.16 -20.15 -15.61
CA ALA A 392 -26.25 -20.07 -17.07
C ALA A 392 -25.06 -20.74 -17.76
N SER A 393 -23.86 -20.50 -17.22
CA SER A 393 -22.61 -21.12 -17.71
C SER A 393 -22.59 -22.64 -17.51
N TYR A 394 -22.94 -23.12 -16.33
CA TYR A 394 -22.97 -24.58 -16.06
C TYR A 394 -24.02 -25.30 -16.93
N ARG A 395 -25.15 -24.64 -17.24
CA ARG A 395 -26.12 -25.17 -18.23
C ARG A 395 -25.49 -25.26 -19.63
N SER A 396 -24.75 -24.26 -20.05
CA SER A 396 -24.04 -24.27 -21.35
C SER A 396 -22.99 -25.39 -21.40
N MET A 397 -22.22 -25.57 -20.32
CA MET A 397 -21.21 -26.63 -20.21
C MET A 397 -21.86 -28.04 -20.19
N ALA A 398 -23.00 -28.22 -19.51
CA ALA A 398 -23.72 -29.48 -19.51
C ALA A 398 -24.23 -29.84 -20.92
N ARG A 399 -24.77 -28.87 -21.67
CA ARG A 399 -25.16 -29.07 -23.08
C ARG A 399 -23.97 -29.41 -23.97
N MET A 400 -22.82 -28.74 -23.75
CA MET A 400 -21.59 -29.02 -24.50
C MET A 400 -21.12 -30.45 -24.23
N ARG A 401 -21.23 -30.94 -22.99
CA ARG A 401 -20.91 -32.33 -22.64
C ARG A 401 -21.82 -33.33 -23.33
N ALA A 402 -23.13 -33.04 -23.45
CA ALA A 402 -24.08 -33.89 -24.12
C ALA A 402 -23.82 -34.07 -25.62
N VAL A 403 -23.22 -33.10 -26.29
CA VAL A 403 -22.82 -33.20 -27.72
C VAL A 403 -21.39 -33.70 -27.94
N ALA A 404 -20.66 -34.03 -26.88
CA ALA A 404 -19.27 -34.53 -26.98
C ALA A 404 -19.14 -35.76 -27.90
N PRO A 405 -20.05 -36.80 -27.90
CA PRO A 405 -19.98 -37.92 -28.85
C PRO A 405 -20.16 -37.46 -30.30
N LYS A 406 -21.01 -36.45 -30.58
CA LYS A 406 -21.19 -35.91 -31.93
C LYS A 406 -19.91 -35.18 -32.40
N LEU A 407 -19.23 -34.48 -31.48
CA LEU A 407 -17.92 -33.86 -31.75
C LEU A 407 -16.82 -34.86 -32.02
N ALA A 408 -16.80 -36.02 -31.32
CA ALA A 408 -15.88 -37.10 -31.59
C ALA A 408 -16.06 -37.68 -32.99
N ALA A 409 -17.29 -37.94 -33.41
CA ALA A 409 -17.62 -38.38 -34.76
C ALA A 409 -17.22 -37.38 -35.86
N LEU A 410 -17.40 -36.07 -35.62
CA LEU A 410 -16.94 -35.03 -36.53
C LEU A 410 -15.41 -35.00 -36.64
N LYS A 411 -14.69 -35.27 -35.54
CA LYS A 411 -13.24 -35.33 -35.52
C LYS A 411 -12.72 -36.56 -36.31
N GLU A 412 -13.37 -37.69 -36.20
CA GLU A 412 -13.04 -38.89 -37.01
C GLU A 412 -13.26 -38.62 -38.50
N ARG A 413 -14.34 -37.90 -38.84
CA ARG A 413 -14.70 -37.60 -40.23
C ARG A 413 -13.84 -36.55 -40.92
N PHE A 414 -13.38 -35.52 -40.19
CA PHE A 414 -12.73 -34.32 -40.72
C PHE A 414 -11.39 -34.03 -40.04
N GLY A 415 -10.79 -34.96 -39.28
CA GLY A 415 -9.65 -34.73 -38.39
C GLY A 415 -8.40 -34.15 -39.07
N ASP A 416 -8.20 -34.44 -40.33
CA ASP A 416 -7.06 -34.00 -41.12
C ASP A 416 -7.30 -32.61 -41.76
N ASP A 417 -8.57 -32.20 -41.92
CA ASP A 417 -8.95 -30.89 -42.47
C ASP A 417 -9.47 -29.95 -41.34
N ARG A 418 -8.54 -29.18 -40.79
CA ARG A 418 -8.85 -28.26 -39.70
C ARG A 418 -9.92 -27.22 -40.05
N GLN A 419 -10.01 -26.83 -41.33
CA GLN A 419 -10.96 -25.80 -41.77
C GLN A 419 -12.39 -26.38 -41.83
N LYS A 420 -12.56 -27.55 -42.43
CA LYS A 420 -13.85 -28.25 -42.47
C LYS A 420 -14.29 -28.68 -41.08
N MET A 421 -13.38 -29.16 -40.25
CA MET A 421 -13.64 -29.48 -38.86
C MET A 421 -14.17 -28.28 -38.08
N SER A 422 -13.55 -27.12 -38.22
CA SER A 422 -13.98 -25.89 -37.55
C SER A 422 -15.38 -25.45 -38.02
N GLN A 423 -15.65 -25.51 -39.31
CA GLN A 423 -16.97 -25.19 -39.89
C GLN A 423 -18.06 -26.14 -39.38
N ALA A 424 -17.83 -27.46 -39.45
CA ALA A 424 -18.77 -28.49 -38.98
C ALA A 424 -19.04 -28.37 -37.47
N MET A 425 -18.03 -28.03 -36.68
CA MET A 425 -18.16 -27.78 -35.25
C MET A 425 -19.01 -26.53 -34.97
N MET A 426 -18.83 -25.44 -35.71
CA MET A 426 -19.64 -24.22 -35.57
C MET A 426 -21.08 -24.45 -36.00
N GLU A 427 -21.33 -25.26 -37.06
CA GLU A 427 -22.66 -25.65 -37.47
C GLU A 427 -23.36 -26.51 -36.41
N LEU A 428 -22.64 -27.48 -35.83
CA LEU A 428 -23.17 -28.31 -34.74
C LEU A 428 -23.55 -27.43 -33.53
N TYR A 429 -22.71 -26.49 -33.12
CA TYR A 429 -23.01 -25.59 -32.01
C TYR A 429 -24.23 -24.69 -32.33
N LYS A 430 -24.37 -24.18 -33.54
CA LYS A 430 -25.56 -23.43 -33.97
C LYS A 430 -26.82 -24.28 -33.93
N LYS A 431 -26.76 -25.53 -34.47
CA LYS A 431 -27.88 -26.46 -34.49
C LYS A 431 -28.36 -26.84 -33.09
N GLU A 432 -27.42 -27.10 -32.16
CA GLU A 432 -27.72 -27.48 -30.78
C GLU A 432 -27.92 -26.27 -29.86
N LYS A 433 -27.89 -25.03 -30.39
CA LYS A 433 -28.05 -23.77 -29.65
C LYS A 433 -27.06 -23.66 -28.46
N ILE A 434 -25.82 -24.07 -28.67
CA ILE A 434 -24.75 -24.06 -27.66
C ILE A 434 -23.87 -22.84 -27.92
N ASN A 435 -23.66 -22.02 -26.86
CA ASN A 435 -22.69 -20.96 -26.89
C ASN A 435 -21.37 -21.43 -26.25
N PRO A 436 -20.28 -21.67 -27.01
CA PRO A 436 -19.01 -22.12 -26.47
C PRO A 436 -18.37 -21.11 -25.54
N LEU A 437 -18.66 -19.80 -25.69
CA LEU A 437 -18.18 -18.73 -24.82
C LEU A 437 -18.94 -18.67 -23.49
N GLY A 438 -20.15 -19.27 -23.43
CA GLY A 438 -20.95 -19.28 -22.20
C GLY A 438 -20.24 -19.98 -21.02
N GLY A 439 -19.35 -20.94 -21.31
CA GLY A 439 -18.59 -21.67 -20.29
C GLY A 439 -17.51 -20.85 -19.59
N CYS A 440 -16.91 -19.89 -20.25
CA CYS A 440 -15.81 -19.07 -19.68
C CYS A 440 -16.31 -17.73 -19.07
N LEU A 441 -17.55 -17.34 -19.33
CA LEU A 441 -18.11 -16.05 -18.89
C LEU A 441 -18.00 -15.81 -17.36
N PRO A 442 -18.29 -16.79 -16.47
CA PRO A 442 -18.13 -16.60 -15.04
C PRO A 442 -16.68 -16.31 -14.63
N ILE A 443 -15.72 -16.93 -15.29
CA ILE A 443 -14.30 -16.71 -15.00
C ILE A 443 -13.93 -15.27 -15.35
N LEU A 444 -14.36 -14.76 -16.52
CA LEU A 444 -14.08 -13.39 -16.96
C LEU A 444 -14.68 -12.35 -16.02
N VAL A 445 -15.90 -12.57 -15.53
CA VAL A 445 -16.57 -11.65 -14.57
C VAL A 445 -15.98 -11.76 -13.17
N GLN A 446 -15.54 -12.94 -12.76
CA GLN A 446 -15.01 -13.19 -11.43
C GLN A 446 -13.53 -12.75 -11.30
N MET A 447 -12.77 -12.66 -12.40
CA MET A 447 -11.35 -12.26 -12.36
C MET A 447 -11.13 -10.86 -11.75
N PRO A 448 -11.86 -9.79 -12.12
CA PRO A 448 -11.70 -8.49 -11.47
C PRO A 448 -12.01 -8.53 -9.97
N VAL A 449 -13.03 -9.29 -9.57
CA VAL A 449 -13.39 -9.46 -8.15
C VAL A 449 -12.29 -10.20 -7.39
N PHE A 450 -11.72 -11.25 -8.01
CA PHE A 450 -10.60 -11.98 -7.44
C PHE A 450 -9.36 -11.08 -7.26
N LEU A 451 -8.99 -10.33 -8.30
CA LEU A 451 -7.86 -9.41 -8.22
C LEU A 451 -8.08 -8.31 -7.17
N ALA A 452 -9.30 -7.77 -7.08
CA ALA A 452 -9.65 -6.80 -6.06
C ALA A 452 -9.53 -7.39 -4.65
N LEU A 453 -10.03 -8.61 -4.43
CA LEU A 453 -9.90 -9.28 -3.14
C LEU A 453 -8.44 -9.64 -2.81
N TYR A 454 -7.65 -10.02 -3.83
CA TYR A 454 -6.21 -10.22 -3.65
C TYR A 454 -5.54 -8.99 -3.07
N TRP A 455 -5.81 -7.80 -3.65
CA TRP A 455 -5.29 -6.54 -3.12
C TRP A 455 -5.79 -6.22 -1.72
N VAL A 456 -7.08 -6.45 -1.47
CA VAL A 456 -7.67 -6.27 -0.13
C VAL A 456 -6.94 -7.10 0.91
N LEU A 457 -6.72 -8.39 0.64
CA LEU A 457 -6.07 -9.29 1.60
C LEU A 457 -4.57 -9.03 1.73
N LEU A 458 -3.92 -8.49 0.69
CA LEU A 458 -2.50 -8.17 0.70
C LEU A 458 -2.21 -6.86 1.46
N GLU A 459 -2.96 -5.79 1.15
CA GLU A 459 -2.65 -4.44 1.63
C GLU A 459 -3.28 -4.10 2.99
N SER A 460 -4.27 -4.89 3.45
CA SER A 460 -4.96 -4.59 4.71
C SER A 460 -4.13 -4.98 5.91
N VAL A 461 -3.80 -4.02 6.76
CA VAL A 461 -3.06 -4.23 8.02
C VAL A 461 -3.80 -5.16 8.97
N GLU A 462 -5.11 -5.25 8.88
CA GLU A 462 -5.98 -6.11 9.67
C GLU A 462 -5.76 -7.60 9.39
N MET A 463 -5.20 -7.94 8.22
CA MET A 463 -4.84 -9.32 7.88
C MET A 463 -3.50 -9.74 8.48
N ARG A 464 -2.66 -8.77 8.85
CA ARG A 464 -1.33 -9.02 9.42
C ARG A 464 -1.44 -9.70 10.77
N GLN A 465 -0.86 -10.90 10.88
CA GLN A 465 -0.89 -11.73 12.10
C GLN A 465 -2.31 -12.09 12.57
N ALA A 466 -3.29 -12.06 11.65
CA ALA A 466 -4.67 -12.46 11.93
C ALA A 466 -4.80 -13.98 11.86
N PRO A 467 -5.17 -14.68 12.95
CA PRO A 467 -5.34 -16.12 12.94
C PRO A 467 -6.69 -16.52 12.32
N TRP A 468 -6.73 -17.72 11.73
CA TRP A 468 -7.99 -18.36 11.34
C TRP A 468 -8.31 -19.50 12.31
N MET A 469 -7.78 -20.68 12.07
CA MET A 469 -7.95 -21.87 12.88
C MET A 469 -6.80 -22.85 12.70
N LEU A 470 -6.63 -23.76 13.65
CA LEU A 470 -5.61 -24.81 13.68
C LEU A 470 -4.21 -24.20 13.49
N TRP A 471 -3.49 -24.59 12.44
CA TRP A 471 -2.12 -24.16 12.13
C TRP A 471 -2.03 -22.81 11.42
N ILE A 472 -3.14 -22.24 10.94
CA ILE A 472 -3.14 -20.93 10.29
C ILE A 472 -3.23 -19.85 11.36
N THR A 473 -2.07 -19.38 11.78
CA THR A 473 -1.93 -18.34 12.80
C THR A 473 -1.81 -16.94 12.18
N ASP A 474 -1.51 -16.84 10.88
CA ASP A 474 -1.39 -15.58 10.16
C ASP A 474 -1.91 -15.75 8.71
N LEU A 475 -2.99 -15.05 8.39
CA LEU A 475 -3.61 -15.07 7.08
C LEU A 475 -2.83 -14.29 6.01
N SER A 476 -1.93 -13.39 6.43
CA SER A 476 -1.14 -12.53 5.54
C SER A 476 0.13 -13.21 4.99
N ILE A 477 0.57 -14.30 5.59
CA ILE A 477 1.74 -15.06 5.15
C ILE A 477 1.34 -16.39 4.50
N LYS A 478 2.31 -17.05 3.85
CA LYS A 478 2.09 -18.39 3.27
C LYS A 478 1.75 -19.42 4.36
N ASP A 479 0.95 -20.43 3.98
CA ASP A 479 0.66 -21.57 4.86
C ASP A 479 1.96 -22.32 5.21
N PRO A 480 2.35 -22.41 6.50
CA PRO A 480 3.61 -23.02 6.91
C PRO A 480 3.73 -24.51 6.55
N PHE A 481 2.62 -25.21 6.47
CA PHE A 481 2.57 -26.64 6.12
C PHE A 481 2.12 -26.91 4.69
N PHE A 482 1.82 -25.87 3.91
CA PHE A 482 1.33 -25.99 2.52
C PHE A 482 0.05 -26.82 2.34
N ILE A 483 -0.72 -27.04 3.41
CA ILE A 483 -1.93 -27.86 3.38
C ILE A 483 -3.01 -27.19 2.54
N LEU A 484 -3.25 -25.88 2.75
CA LEU A 484 -4.25 -25.13 1.96
C LEU A 484 -3.95 -25.14 0.44
N PRO A 485 -2.72 -24.89 -0.04
CA PRO A 485 -2.37 -25.02 -1.45
C PRO A 485 -2.62 -26.43 -2.01
N ILE A 486 -2.32 -27.48 -1.24
CA ILE A 486 -2.57 -28.87 -1.65
C ILE A 486 -4.07 -29.13 -1.77
N ILE A 487 -4.89 -28.71 -0.78
CA ILE A 487 -6.34 -28.80 -0.84
C ILE A 487 -6.89 -28.04 -2.04
N MET A 488 -6.35 -26.83 -2.30
CA MET A 488 -6.74 -26.03 -3.46
C MET A 488 -6.46 -26.80 -4.76
N GLY A 489 -5.30 -27.38 -4.93
CA GLY A 489 -4.93 -28.21 -6.09
C GLY A 489 -5.86 -29.40 -6.26
N ALA A 490 -6.20 -30.09 -5.17
CA ALA A 490 -7.14 -31.21 -5.19
C ALA A 490 -8.55 -30.75 -5.61
N THR A 491 -9.03 -29.64 -5.09
CA THR A 491 -10.35 -29.06 -5.49
C THR A 491 -10.35 -28.62 -6.94
N MET A 492 -9.27 -28.01 -7.44
CA MET A 492 -9.13 -27.67 -8.86
C MET A 492 -9.16 -28.91 -9.76
N PHE A 493 -8.47 -29.97 -9.36
CA PHE A 493 -8.46 -31.23 -10.10
C PHE A 493 -9.86 -31.86 -10.17
N ILE A 494 -10.61 -31.86 -9.05
CA ILE A 494 -12.01 -32.33 -9.00
C ILE A 494 -12.89 -31.46 -9.91
N GLN A 495 -12.78 -30.14 -9.80
CA GLN A 495 -13.56 -29.20 -10.62
C GLN A 495 -13.29 -29.40 -12.12
N GLN A 496 -12.03 -29.67 -12.49
CA GLN A 496 -11.66 -29.91 -13.88
C GLN A 496 -12.26 -31.19 -14.46
N ARG A 497 -12.42 -32.23 -13.65
CA ARG A 497 -13.13 -33.46 -14.08
C ARG A 497 -14.62 -33.22 -14.36
N LEU A 498 -15.21 -32.18 -13.76
CA LEU A 498 -16.58 -31.78 -14.04
C LEU A 498 -16.73 -30.94 -15.32
N ASN A 499 -15.65 -30.41 -15.87
CA ASN A 499 -15.66 -29.63 -17.10
C ASN A 499 -15.61 -30.53 -18.34
N PRO A 500 -16.22 -30.13 -19.47
CA PRO A 500 -16.09 -30.87 -20.73
C PRO A 500 -14.64 -30.82 -21.25
N THR A 501 -14.16 -31.93 -21.77
CA THR A 501 -12.81 -32.01 -22.36
C THR A 501 -12.76 -31.20 -23.65
N PRO A 502 -11.79 -30.29 -23.84
CA PRO A 502 -11.64 -29.57 -25.09
C PRO A 502 -11.38 -30.49 -26.28
N PRO A 503 -11.88 -30.17 -27.48
CA PRO A 503 -11.63 -30.96 -28.68
C PRO A 503 -10.15 -30.97 -29.12
N ASP A 504 -9.41 -29.90 -28.83
CA ASP A 504 -7.98 -29.78 -29.15
C ASP A 504 -7.13 -30.54 -28.12
N PRO A 505 -6.32 -31.52 -28.53
CA PRO A 505 -5.47 -32.32 -27.64
C PRO A 505 -4.45 -31.48 -26.86
N MET A 506 -3.93 -30.39 -27.46
CA MET A 506 -2.97 -29.51 -26.80
C MET A 506 -3.67 -28.73 -25.67
N GLN A 507 -4.84 -28.17 -25.95
CA GLN A 507 -5.65 -27.48 -24.94
C GLN A 507 -6.06 -28.43 -23.80
N ALA A 508 -6.43 -29.66 -24.12
CA ALA A 508 -6.76 -30.70 -23.13
C ALA A 508 -5.55 -31.02 -22.23
N LYS A 509 -4.33 -31.09 -22.80
CA LYS A 509 -3.08 -31.32 -22.05
C LYS A 509 -2.77 -30.14 -21.13
N VAL A 510 -2.84 -28.92 -21.63
CA VAL A 510 -2.63 -27.69 -20.84
C VAL A 510 -3.62 -27.65 -19.68
N MET A 511 -4.92 -27.87 -19.92
CA MET A 511 -5.92 -27.88 -18.87
C MET A 511 -5.63 -28.93 -17.79
N LYS A 512 -5.17 -30.14 -18.14
CA LYS A 512 -4.80 -31.17 -17.16
C LYS A 512 -3.59 -30.78 -16.29
N MET A 513 -2.65 -29.99 -16.83
CA MET A 513 -1.48 -29.52 -16.10
C MET A 513 -1.78 -28.32 -15.19
N MET A 514 -2.82 -27.54 -15.50
CA MET A 514 -3.19 -26.31 -14.78
C MET A 514 -3.30 -26.49 -13.25
N PRO A 515 -3.99 -27.49 -12.70
CA PRO A 515 -4.08 -27.67 -11.25
C PRO A 515 -2.71 -27.85 -10.58
N ILE A 516 -1.78 -28.54 -11.25
CA ILE A 516 -0.42 -28.76 -10.73
C ILE A 516 0.36 -27.44 -10.73
N ILE A 517 0.32 -26.72 -11.86
CA ILE A 517 1.01 -25.44 -12.03
C ILE A 517 0.50 -24.43 -11.00
N PHE A 518 -0.83 -24.32 -10.85
CA PHE A 518 -1.42 -23.42 -9.88
C PHE A 518 -1.11 -23.82 -8.44
N THR A 519 -1.15 -25.10 -8.10
CA THR A 519 -0.77 -25.58 -6.76
C THR A 519 0.64 -25.14 -6.42
N PHE A 520 1.59 -25.35 -7.34
CA PHE A 520 2.98 -24.93 -7.15
C PHE A 520 3.09 -23.41 -6.98
N PHE A 521 2.41 -22.64 -7.83
CA PHE A 521 2.41 -21.19 -7.76
C PHE A 521 1.85 -20.66 -6.42
N PHE A 522 0.76 -21.25 -5.93
CA PHE A 522 0.10 -20.81 -4.69
C PHE A 522 0.81 -21.25 -3.40
N LEU A 523 1.90 -22.02 -3.46
CA LEU A 523 2.72 -22.34 -2.28
C LEU A 523 3.30 -21.11 -1.60
N TRP A 524 3.52 -20.02 -2.35
CA TRP A 524 4.09 -18.77 -1.84
C TRP A 524 3.05 -17.69 -1.52
N PHE A 525 1.78 -17.95 -1.81
CA PHE A 525 0.73 -16.95 -1.59
C PHE A 525 0.24 -16.93 -0.14
N PRO A 526 -0.27 -15.75 0.33
CA PRO A 526 -0.89 -15.63 1.65
C PRO A 526 -2.01 -16.64 1.88
N ALA A 527 -2.03 -17.23 3.09
CA ALA A 527 -3.00 -18.27 3.46
C ALA A 527 -4.46 -17.80 3.30
N GLY A 528 -4.75 -16.53 3.57
CA GLY A 528 -6.09 -15.95 3.39
C GLY A 528 -6.57 -15.98 1.93
N LEU A 529 -5.67 -15.75 0.97
CA LEU A 529 -6.00 -15.83 -0.45
C LEU A 529 -6.21 -17.27 -0.91
N VAL A 530 -5.37 -18.18 -0.43
CA VAL A 530 -5.52 -19.61 -0.74
C VAL A 530 -6.82 -20.15 -0.13
N LEU A 531 -7.16 -19.74 1.08
CA LEU A 531 -8.44 -20.06 1.73
C LEU A 531 -9.64 -19.59 0.88
N TYR A 532 -9.62 -18.33 0.43
CA TYR A 532 -10.64 -17.83 -0.49
C TYR A 532 -10.76 -18.73 -1.72
N TRP A 533 -9.64 -19.13 -2.32
CA TRP A 533 -9.64 -19.97 -3.53
C TRP A 533 -10.20 -21.37 -3.27
N VAL A 534 -9.83 -22.00 -2.16
CA VAL A 534 -10.38 -23.30 -1.73
C VAL A 534 -11.90 -23.24 -1.60
N VAL A 535 -12.40 -22.25 -0.86
CA VAL A 535 -13.85 -22.07 -0.64
C VAL A 535 -14.58 -21.79 -1.96
N ASN A 536 -14.00 -20.93 -2.81
CA ASN A 536 -14.53 -20.61 -4.13
C ASN A 536 -14.63 -21.86 -5.03
N ASN A 537 -13.62 -22.74 -5.02
CA ASN A 537 -13.63 -23.99 -5.76
C ASN A 537 -14.68 -24.97 -5.21
N CYS A 538 -14.74 -25.15 -3.88
CA CYS A 538 -15.73 -26.02 -3.24
C CYS A 538 -17.17 -25.60 -3.57
N LEU A 539 -17.45 -24.29 -3.51
CA LEU A 539 -18.76 -23.76 -3.89
C LEU A 539 -19.05 -23.95 -5.38
N SER A 540 -18.04 -23.76 -6.24
CA SER A 540 -18.18 -23.99 -7.69
C SER A 540 -18.48 -25.45 -8.02
N ILE A 541 -17.77 -26.38 -7.38
CA ILE A 541 -18.00 -27.83 -7.52
C ILE A 541 -19.43 -28.17 -7.09
N SER A 542 -19.86 -27.69 -5.94
CA SER A 542 -21.20 -27.93 -5.41
C SER A 542 -22.30 -27.38 -6.33
N GLN A 543 -22.13 -26.14 -6.81
CA GLN A 543 -23.07 -25.51 -7.76
C GLN A 543 -23.13 -26.26 -9.09
N GLN A 544 -21.98 -26.59 -9.66
CA GLN A 544 -21.88 -27.30 -10.94
C GLN A 544 -22.49 -28.69 -10.84
N TRP A 545 -22.18 -29.43 -9.78
CA TRP A 545 -22.75 -30.77 -9.54
C TRP A 545 -24.27 -30.74 -9.40
N TYR A 546 -24.80 -29.80 -8.61
CA TYR A 546 -26.23 -29.65 -8.42
C TYR A 546 -26.96 -29.32 -9.73
N ILE A 547 -26.47 -28.38 -10.50
CA ILE A 547 -27.07 -27.93 -11.76
C ILE A 547 -26.98 -29.04 -12.81
N THR A 548 -25.84 -29.71 -12.94
CA THR A 548 -25.65 -30.81 -13.91
C THR A 548 -26.62 -31.98 -13.62
N ARG A 549 -26.73 -32.40 -12.36
CA ARG A 549 -27.69 -33.45 -11.97
C ARG A 549 -29.15 -33.10 -12.30
N ARG A 550 -29.55 -31.85 -12.07
CA ARG A 550 -30.91 -31.41 -12.43
C ARG A 550 -31.17 -31.48 -13.94
N ILE A 551 -30.19 -31.10 -14.74
CA ILE A 551 -30.29 -31.14 -16.21
C ILE A 551 -30.35 -32.59 -16.69
N GLU A 552 -29.50 -33.47 -16.21
CA GLU A 552 -29.52 -34.91 -16.56
C GLU A 552 -30.81 -35.58 -16.17
N ALA A 553 -31.37 -35.29 -14.99
CA ALA A 553 -32.65 -35.81 -14.56
C ALA A 553 -33.82 -35.32 -15.44
N ALA A 554 -33.80 -34.04 -15.85
CA ALA A 554 -34.82 -33.48 -16.76
C ALA A 554 -34.72 -34.12 -18.17
N THR A 555 -33.51 -34.34 -18.68
CA THR A 555 -33.30 -35.00 -20.00
C THR A 555 -33.75 -36.44 -19.99
N LYS A 556 -33.50 -37.20 -18.91
CA LYS A 556 -33.97 -38.58 -18.75
C LYS A 556 -35.50 -38.65 -18.71
N LYS A 557 -36.16 -37.71 -18.00
CA LYS A 557 -37.63 -37.63 -17.96
C LYS A 557 -38.27 -37.28 -19.31
N ALA A 558 -37.57 -36.51 -20.15
CA ALA A 558 -38.04 -36.14 -21.49
C ALA A 558 -37.82 -37.24 -22.53
N ALA A 559 -36.96 -38.23 -22.24
CA ALA A 559 -36.63 -39.36 -23.11
C ALA A 559 -37.39 -40.65 -22.74
N ALA A 560 -38.03 -40.70 -21.55
CA ALA A 560 -38.94 -41.71 -21.09
C ALA A 560 -40.41 -41.28 -21.37
#